data_5cf6411f4ca3312e70fb8d8761cf0b04
#
_entry.id   5cf6411f4ca3312e70fb8d8761cf0b04
#
_cell.length_a   1.000
_cell.length_b   1.000
_cell.length_c   1.000
_cell.angle_alpha   90.00
_cell.angle_beta   90.00
_cell.angle_gamma   90.00
#
_symmetry.space_group_name_H-M   'P 1'
#
loop_
_entity.id
_entity.type
_entity.pdbx_description
1 polymer ?
#
loop_
_entity_poly.entity_id
_entity_poly.type
_entity_poly.pdbx_seq_one_letter_code
_entity_poly.pdbx_strand_id
1 'polypeptide(L)'
;MNKQPVVMVVDDDPDILDAVTTILSTQPYAIVTARDGLECVDKVRAQIPDVMVLDLLMPKMDGFAVVRELRQNPKYASVPILILTSVREDASRRRYELETGLAMDVQDYVEKPVSPQDILERVRNLLESGRRETDSREAP
;
A
#
# COMPACT_ATOMS: atom_id res chain seq x y z
N MET A 1 22.61 7.31 -8.63
CA MET A 1 22.38 5.92 -9.03
C MET A 1 20.94 5.54 -8.83
N ASN A 2 20.39 4.90 -9.82
CA ASN A 2 18.98 4.58 -9.84
C ASN A 2 18.71 3.26 -9.13
N LYS A 3 18.34 3.36 -7.87
CA LYS A 3 17.78 2.19 -7.18
C LYS A 3 16.39 1.95 -7.71
N GLN A 4 16.03 0.68 -7.86
CA GLN A 4 14.67 0.33 -8.20
C GLN A 4 13.73 0.76 -7.08
N PRO A 5 12.57 1.37 -7.40
CA PRO A 5 11.57 1.64 -6.38
C PRO A 5 11.12 0.34 -5.72
N VAL A 6 10.94 0.39 -4.42
CA VAL A 6 10.46 -0.75 -3.62
C VAL A 6 8.95 -0.65 -3.50
N VAL A 7 8.25 -1.64 -4.03
CA VAL A 7 6.79 -1.73 -3.94
C VAL A 7 6.44 -2.93 -3.06
N MET A 8 5.73 -2.68 -1.97
CA MET A 8 5.28 -3.74 -1.06
C MET A 8 3.84 -4.10 -1.38
N VAL A 9 3.56 -5.39 -1.54
CA VAL A 9 2.20 -5.90 -1.80
C VAL A 9 1.78 -6.77 -0.61
N VAL A 10 0.65 -6.43 -0.01
CA VAL A 10 0.17 -7.07 1.21
C VAL A 10 -1.26 -7.59 0.99
N ASP A 11 -1.42 -8.90 0.99
CA ASP A 11 -2.71 -9.58 0.84
C ASP A 11 -2.57 -10.99 1.37
N ASP A 12 -3.59 -11.48 2.09
CA ASP A 12 -3.59 -12.84 2.62
C ASP A 12 -4.03 -13.88 1.60
N ASP A 13 -4.66 -13.45 0.50
CA ASP A 13 -5.06 -14.33 -0.59
C ASP A 13 -3.87 -14.57 -1.52
N PRO A 14 -3.33 -15.80 -1.58
CA PRO A 14 -2.15 -16.06 -2.40
C PRO A 14 -2.39 -15.84 -3.89
N ASP A 15 -3.61 -16.01 -4.38
CA ASP A 15 -3.92 -15.81 -5.79
C ASP A 15 -3.88 -14.32 -6.15
N ILE A 16 -4.42 -13.48 -5.30
CA ILE A 16 -4.38 -12.03 -5.50
C ILE A 16 -2.95 -11.52 -5.38
N LEU A 17 -2.25 -11.98 -4.35
CA LEU A 17 -0.84 -11.60 -4.14
C LEU A 17 0.01 -11.95 -5.36
N ASP A 18 -0.16 -13.15 -5.88
CA ASP A 18 0.56 -13.63 -7.06
C ASP A 18 0.20 -12.83 -8.32
N ALA A 19 -1.09 -12.58 -8.53
CA ALA A 19 -1.55 -11.79 -9.68
C ALA A 19 -0.99 -10.37 -9.65
N VAL A 20 -1.09 -9.70 -8.52
CA VAL A 20 -0.63 -8.31 -8.38
C VAL A 20 0.90 -8.23 -8.53
N THR A 21 1.64 -9.15 -7.91
CA THR A 21 3.11 -9.16 -8.04
C THR A 21 3.53 -9.44 -9.47
N THR A 22 2.84 -10.35 -10.17
CA THR A 22 3.12 -10.64 -11.58
C THR A 22 2.95 -9.39 -12.44
N ILE A 23 1.86 -8.66 -12.25
CA ILE A 23 1.60 -7.42 -12.98
C ILE A 23 2.70 -6.40 -12.70
N LEU A 24 3.02 -6.16 -11.45
CA LEU A 24 4.02 -5.16 -11.07
C LEU A 24 5.43 -5.56 -11.49
N SER A 25 5.70 -6.85 -11.63
CA SER A 25 7.01 -7.36 -12.07
C SER A 25 7.31 -7.04 -13.53
N THR A 26 6.33 -6.56 -14.29
CA THR A 26 6.58 -6.06 -15.66
C THR A 26 7.33 -4.73 -15.66
N GLN A 27 7.45 -4.09 -14.51
CA GLN A 27 8.15 -2.82 -14.33
C GLN A 27 9.45 -3.03 -13.56
N PRO A 28 10.40 -2.09 -13.61
CA PRO A 28 11.66 -2.22 -12.88
C PRO A 28 11.49 -1.88 -11.39
N TYR A 29 10.62 -2.59 -10.70
CA TYR A 29 10.38 -2.44 -9.28
C TYR A 29 11.00 -3.60 -8.50
N ALA A 30 11.48 -3.32 -7.28
CA ALA A 30 11.81 -4.35 -6.31
C ALA A 30 10.54 -4.66 -5.53
N ILE A 31 10.03 -5.88 -5.66
CA ILE A 31 8.75 -6.28 -5.07
C ILE A 31 9.00 -7.01 -3.74
N VAL A 32 8.33 -6.55 -2.68
CA VAL A 32 8.34 -7.18 -1.37
C VAL A 32 6.90 -7.57 -1.04
N THR A 33 6.68 -8.76 -0.53
CA THR A 33 5.33 -9.25 -0.23
C THR A 33 5.15 -9.53 1.25
N ALA A 34 3.91 -9.41 1.72
CA ALA A 34 3.51 -9.80 3.06
C ALA A 34 2.10 -10.39 3.01
N ARG A 35 1.81 -11.35 3.88
CA ARG A 35 0.53 -12.08 3.88
C ARG A 35 -0.42 -11.67 4.99
N ASP A 36 0.04 -10.84 5.90
CA ASP A 36 -0.77 -10.30 6.99
C ASP A 36 -0.15 -9.01 7.50
N GLY A 37 -0.86 -8.33 8.37
CA GLY A 37 -0.41 -7.03 8.88
C GLY A 37 0.82 -7.10 9.76
N LEU A 38 1.01 -8.18 10.51
CA LEU A 38 2.20 -8.33 11.36
C LEU A 38 3.46 -8.47 10.50
N GLU A 39 3.40 -9.34 9.50
CA GLU A 39 4.50 -9.51 8.54
C GLU A 39 4.78 -8.19 7.81
N CYS A 40 3.73 -7.48 7.42
CA CYS A 40 3.84 -6.18 6.76
C CYS A 40 4.63 -5.18 7.60
N VAL A 41 4.24 -5.00 8.85
CA VAL A 41 4.91 -4.03 9.75
C VAL A 41 6.37 -4.43 10.00
N ASP A 42 6.63 -5.72 10.19
CA ASP A 42 8.00 -6.19 10.38
C ASP A 42 8.89 -5.90 9.17
N LYS A 43 8.37 -6.11 7.98
CA LYS A 43 9.12 -5.86 6.74
C LYS A 43 9.31 -4.36 6.48
N VAL A 44 8.34 -3.53 6.84
CA VAL A 44 8.49 -2.07 6.75
C VAL A 44 9.63 -1.58 7.65
N ARG A 45 9.75 -2.14 8.85
CA ARG A 45 10.84 -1.80 9.76
C ARG A 45 12.21 -2.15 9.18
N ALA A 46 12.28 -3.26 8.47
CA ALA A 46 13.53 -3.69 7.83
C ALA A 46 13.86 -2.85 6.59
N GLN A 47 12.85 -2.49 5.81
CA GLN A 47 13.03 -1.69 4.60
C GLN A 47 11.74 -0.92 4.30
N ILE A 48 11.81 0.40 4.36
CA ILE A 48 10.65 1.26 4.11
C ILE A 48 10.34 1.24 2.59
N PRO A 49 9.12 0.83 2.20
CA PRO A 49 8.76 0.81 0.78
C PRO A 49 8.49 2.21 0.25
N ASP A 50 8.61 2.37 -1.06
CA ASP A 50 8.27 3.61 -1.76
C ASP A 50 6.76 3.72 -2.01
N VAL A 51 6.07 2.58 -2.13
CA VAL A 51 4.61 2.47 -2.23
C VAL A 51 4.19 1.15 -1.59
N MET A 52 3.05 1.16 -0.92
CA MET A 52 2.43 -0.05 -0.37
C MET A 52 1.07 -0.28 -1.03
N VAL A 53 0.85 -1.51 -1.52
CA VAL A 53 -0.44 -1.99 -2.01
C VAL A 53 -1.00 -2.90 -0.93
N LEU A 54 -2.13 -2.54 -0.34
CA LEU A 54 -2.59 -3.12 0.93
C LEU A 54 -4.05 -3.57 0.86
N ASP A 55 -4.29 -4.84 1.17
CA ASP A 55 -5.62 -5.38 1.42
C ASP A 55 -6.07 -5.00 2.84
N LEU A 56 -7.37 -4.79 3.02
CA LEU A 56 -7.92 -4.37 4.32
C LEU A 56 -8.25 -5.54 5.25
N LEU A 57 -8.79 -6.62 4.70
CA LEU A 57 -9.29 -7.73 5.51
C LEU A 57 -8.31 -8.89 5.51
N MET A 58 -7.49 -8.96 6.56
CA MET A 58 -6.46 -9.99 6.73
C MET A 58 -6.48 -10.53 8.16
N PRO A 59 -6.03 -11.78 8.37
CA PRO A 59 -5.90 -12.31 9.72
C PRO A 59 -4.75 -11.67 10.49
N LYS A 60 -4.71 -11.89 11.79
CA LYS A 60 -3.69 -11.44 12.75
C LYS A 60 -3.69 -9.94 12.96
N MET A 61 -3.51 -9.16 11.91
CA MET A 61 -3.52 -7.70 11.95
C MET A 61 -4.06 -7.23 10.61
N ASP A 62 -5.19 -6.55 10.61
CA ASP A 62 -5.84 -6.11 9.38
C ASP A 62 -5.22 -4.83 8.81
N GLY A 63 -5.69 -4.45 7.61
CA GLY A 63 -5.15 -3.28 6.93
C GLY A 63 -5.45 -1.97 7.63
N PHE A 64 -6.57 -1.86 8.34
CA PHE A 64 -6.88 -0.66 9.13
C PHE A 64 -5.83 -0.44 10.22
N ALA A 65 -5.46 -1.53 10.91
CA ALA A 65 -4.43 -1.48 11.94
C ALA A 65 -3.06 -1.15 11.36
N VAL A 66 -2.73 -1.68 10.17
CA VAL A 66 -1.47 -1.36 9.49
C VAL A 66 -1.40 0.14 9.21
N VAL A 67 -2.43 0.72 8.62
CA VAL A 67 -2.45 2.16 8.31
C VAL A 67 -2.26 2.98 9.58
N ARG A 68 -2.99 2.64 10.64
CA ARG A 68 -2.90 3.34 11.91
C ARG A 68 -1.48 3.27 12.49
N GLU A 69 -0.88 2.09 12.48
CA GLU A 69 0.48 1.87 12.98
C GLU A 69 1.50 2.72 12.21
N LEU A 70 1.42 2.70 10.88
CA LEU A 70 2.36 3.44 10.04
C LEU A 70 2.21 4.95 10.21
N ARG A 71 0.97 5.45 10.27
CA ARG A 71 0.73 6.90 10.37
C ARG A 71 1.12 7.48 11.72
N GLN A 72 1.17 6.66 12.76
CA GLN A 72 1.60 7.09 14.10
C GLN A 72 3.11 7.20 14.25
N ASN A 73 3.87 6.57 13.37
CA ASN A 73 5.33 6.57 13.45
C ASN A 73 5.91 7.52 12.38
N PRO A 74 6.63 8.58 12.81
CA PRO A 74 7.19 9.55 11.86
C PRO A 74 8.06 8.94 10.76
N LYS A 75 8.71 7.81 11.04
CA LYS A 75 9.54 7.12 10.03
C LYS A 75 8.72 6.61 8.84
N TYR A 76 7.46 6.24 9.06
CA TYR A 76 6.63 5.56 8.06
C TYR A 76 5.40 6.38 7.68
N ALA A 77 5.21 7.54 8.32
CA ALA A 77 3.97 8.30 8.21
C ALA A 77 3.68 8.82 6.80
N SER A 78 4.69 8.88 5.95
CA SER A 78 4.54 9.40 4.58
C SER A 78 4.56 8.31 3.50
N VAL A 79 4.62 7.03 3.88
CA VAL A 79 4.57 5.94 2.88
C VAL A 79 3.24 6.01 2.13
N PRO A 80 3.25 6.16 0.79
CA PRO A 80 2.00 6.15 0.02
C PRO A 80 1.36 4.77 0.08
N ILE A 81 0.06 4.73 0.35
CA ILE A 81 -0.71 3.49 0.47
C ILE A 81 -1.83 3.47 -0.56
N LEU A 82 -1.87 2.41 -1.35
CA LEU A 82 -2.92 2.10 -2.31
C LEU A 82 -3.71 0.91 -1.77
N ILE A 83 -5.00 1.10 -1.51
CA ILE A 83 -5.85 0.06 -0.95
C ILE A 83 -6.45 -0.80 -2.06
N LEU A 84 -6.33 -2.13 -1.91
CA LEU A 84 -7.08 -3.10 -2.71
C LEU A 84 -8.46 -3.25 -2.08
N THR A 85 -9.53 -2.99 -2.85
CA THR A 85 -10.87 -2.96 -2.30
C THR A 85 -11.84 -3.83 -3.11
N SER A 86 -12.77 -4.46 -2.40
CA SER A 86 -13.90 -5.17 -2.98
C SER A 86 -15.17 -4.60 -2.32
N VAL A 87 -16.34 -5.09 -2.73
CA VAL A 87 -17.60 -4.67 -2.09
C VAL A 87 -17.54 -4.91 -0.58
N ARG A 88 -16.98 -6.05 -0.16
CA ARG A 88 -16.87 -6.41 1.26
C ARG A 88 -15.92 -5.48 2.02
N GLU A 89 -14.75 -5.23 1.46
CA GLU A 89 -13.76 -4.35 2.08
C GLU A 89 -14.25 -2.90 2.12
N ASP A 90 -14.96 -2.47 1.08
CA ASP A 90 -15.53 -1.13 1.04
C ASP A 90 -16.60 -0.93 2.11
N ALA A 91 -17.44 -1.93 2.35
CA ALA A 91 -18.43 -1.90 3.42
C ALA A 91 -17.76 -1.82 4.80
N SER A 92 -16.65 -2.57 4.99
CA SER A 92 -15.87 -2.54 6.24
C SER A 92 -15.24 -1.17 6.45
N ARG A 93 -14.72 -0.55 5.40
CA ARG A 93 -14.14 0.79 5.46
C ARG A 93 -15.18 1.82 5.87
N ARG A 94 -16.37 1.76 5.28
CA ARG A 94 -17.46 2.68 5.62
C ARG A 94 -17.87 2.54 7.10
N ARG A 95 -17.93 1.31 7.58
CA ARG A 95 -18.25 1.05 8.99
C ARG A 95 -17.17 1.63 9.90
N TYR A 96 -15.91 1.42 9.56
CA TYR A 96 -14.78 1.96 10.32
C TYR A 96 -14.85 3.49 10.40
N GLU A 97 -15.10 4.15 9.28
CA GLU A 97 -15.20 5.61 9.24
C GLU A 97 -16.39 6.14 10.04
N LEU A 98 -17.53 5.42 10.01
CA LEU A 98 -18.71 5.79 10.81
C LEU A 98 -18.46 5.64 12.31
N GLU A 99 -17.83 4.53 12.72
CA GLU A 99 -17.59 4.24 14.12
C GLU A 99 -16.53 5.13 14.74
N THR A 100 -15.50 5.47 13.99
CA THR A 100 -14.37 6.27 14.50
C THR A 100 -14.48 7.75 14.20
N GLY A 101 -15.31 8.13 13.23
CA GLY A 101 -15.39 9.50 12.73
C GLY A 101 -14.17 9.93 11.94
N LEU A 102 -13.31 8.97 11.55
CA LEU A 102 -12.05 9.24 10.86
C LEU A 102 -12.03 8.56 9.50
N ALA A 103 -11.65 9.29 8.46
CA ALA A 103 -11.34 8.72 7.16
C ALA A 103 -9.98 8.02 7.23
N MET A 104 -9.77 6.99 6.40
CA MET A 104 -8.47 6.35 6.30
C MET A 104 -7.47 7.30 5.65
N ASP A 105 -6.28 7.37 6.23
CA ASP A 105 -5.19 8.19 5.71
C ASP A 105 -4.40 7.39 4.67
N VAL A 106 -4.99 7.27 3.50
CA VAL A 106 -4.40 6.55 2.36
C VAL A 106 -4.51 7.41 1.10
N GLN A 107 -3.69 7.12 0.11
CA GLN A 107 -3.57 7.97 -1.08
C GLN A 107 -4.50 7.58 -2.21
N ASP A 108 -4.86 6.30 -2.33
CA ASP A 108 -5.68 5.85 -3.46
C ASP A 108 -6.30 4.49 -3.18
N TYR A 109 -7.22 4.08 -4.05
CA TYR A 109 -7.94 2.81 -3.99
C TYR A 109 -7.97 2.18 -5.37
N VAL A 110 -7.90 0.84 -5.43
CA VAL A 110 -8.12 0.08 -6.67
C VAL A 110 -9.06 -1.08 -6.39
N GLU A 111 -10.03 -1.28 -7.28
CA GLU A 111 -11.05 -2.31 -7.10
C GLU A 111 -10.58 -3.67 -7.56
N LYS A 112 -11.00 -4.72 -6.85
CA LYS A 112 -10.85 -6.11 -7.26
C LYS A 112 -12.06 -6.53 -8.11
N PRO A 113 -11.89 -7.30 -9.18
CA PRO A 113 -10.64 -7.85 -9.69
C PRO A 113 -9.74 -6.75 -10.28
N VAL A 114 -8.44 -6.87 -10.02
CA VAL A 114 -7.47 -5.83 -10.36
C VAL A 114 -7.22 -5.79 -11.87
N SER A 115 -7.43 -4.62 -12.47
CA SER A 115 -7.04 -4.37 -13.85
C SER A 115 -5.54 -4.10 -13.92
N PRO A 116 -4.78 -4.83 -14.76
CA PRO A 116 -3.33 -4.59 -14.86
C PRO A 116 -2.99 -3.15 -15.19
N GLN A 117 -3.68 -2.54 -16.15
CA GLN A 117 -3.41 -1.15 -16.54
C GLN A 117 -3.70 -0.18 -15.41
N ASP A 118 -4.79 -0.39 -14.67
CA ASP A 118 -5.21 0.49 -13.60
C ASP A 118 -4.21 0.47 -12.44
N ILE A 119 -3.80 -0.72 -11.98
CA ILE A 119 -2.86 -0.78 -10.86
C ILE A 119 -1.47 -0.25 -11.24
N LEU A 120 -1.02 -0.52 -12.47
CA LEU A 120 0.26 0.00 -12.94
C LEU A 120 0.28 1.52 -12.97
N GLU A 121 -0.81 2.12 -13.45
CA GLU A 121 -0.93 3.57 -13.51
C GLU A 121 -0.97 4.20 -12.12
N ARG A 122 -1.75 3.63 -11.21
CA ARG A 122 -1.89 4.17 -9.86
C ARG A 122 -0.61 4.04 -9.05
N VAL A 123 0.09 2.92 -9.15
CA VAL A 123 1.40 2.75 -8.48
C VAL A 123 2.41 3.75 -9.04
N ARG A 124 2.46 3.90 -10.36
CA ARG A 124 3.36 4.86 -10.98
C ARG A 124 3.07 6.29 -10.51
N ASN A 125 1.79 6.67 -10.44
CA ASN A 125 1.40 8.01 -9.99
C ASN A 125 1.84 8.26 -8.55
N LEU A 126 1.70 7.27 -7.67
CA LEU A 126 2.12 7.41 -6.28
C LEU A 126 3.63 7.51 -6.14
N LEU A 127 4.37 6.74 -6.95
CA LEU A 127 5.84 6.83 -6.97
C LEU A 127 6.31 8.21 -7.44
N GLU A 128 5.69 8.76 -8.46
CA GLU A 128 6.04 10.08 -8.98
C GLU A 128 5.70 11.18 -7.98
N SER A 129 4.56 11.09 -7.30
CA SER A 129 4.16 12.06 -6.30
C SER A 129 5.13 12.07 -5.11
N GLY A 130 5.55 10.90 -4.64
CA GLY A 130 6.53 10.78 -3.57
C GLY A 130 7.87 11.37 -3.96
N ARG A 131 8.30 11.14 -5.20
CA ARG A 131 9.55 11.72 -5.71
C ARG A 131 9.49 13.24 -5.76
N ARG A 132 8.37 13.81 -6.21
CA ARG A 132 8.19 15.26 -6.26
C ARG A 132 8.23 15.89 -4.88
N GLU A 133 7.60 15.27 -3.89
CA GLU A 133 7.65 15.74 -2.52
C GLU A 133 9.06 15.74 -1.97
N THR A 134 9.81 14.67 -2.22
CA THR A 134 11.20 14.57 -1.81
C THR A 134 12.04 15.66 -2.48
N ASP A 135 11.89 15.85 -3.77
CA ASP A 135 12.61 16.88 -4.51
C ASP A 135 12.28 18.28 -3.98
N SER A 136 11.01 18.55 -3.67
CA SER A 136 10.60 19.83 -3.10
C SER A 136 11.22 20.08 -1.73
N ARG A 137 11.33 19.05 -0.89
CA ARG A 137 11.92 19.17 0.44
C ARG A 137 13.43 19.39 0.38
N GLU A 138 14.08 18.87 -0.64
CA GLU A 138 15.52 19.03 -0.84
C GLU A 138 15.88 20.35 -1.51
N ALA A 139 14.92 21.03 -2.13
CA ALA A 139 15.16 22.30 -2.79
C ALA A 139 15.50 23.37 -1.75
N PRO A 140 16.55 24.17 -1.97
CA PRO A 140 16.93 25.24 -1.04
C PRO A 140 15.90 26.38 -0.99
#